data_fa3d660d47c640a419730b5cc5a5c69c
#
_entry.id   fa3d660d47c640a419730b5cc5a5c69c
#
_cell.length_a   1.000
_cell.length_b   1.000
_cell.length_c   1.000
_cell.angle_alpha   90.00
_cell.angle_beta   90.00
_cell.angle_gamma   90.00
#
_symmetry.space_group_name_H-M   'P 1'
#
loop_
_entity.id
_entity.type
_entity.pdbx_description
1 polymer ?
#
loop_
_entity_poly.entity_id
_entity_poly.type
_entity_poly.pdbx_seq_one_letter_code
_entity_poly.pdbx_strand_id
1 'polypeptide(L)'
;MSLTKTPICDFGKKAETFQLKSTDNKIISLNDIKGDKGTLIMFICNHCPYVKAVIEDIVEDTNKLADFGIKSLAICSNDVKNYPEDSFENMIEFSKENNFKFPYLIDETQEVAKNYDAVCTPDFFGYNKNLELQYRGRIRELKELKPVRSGESDLYKAMKQISETGKGPESQIPSMG
;
A
#
# COMPACT_ATOMS: atom_id res chain seq x y z
N MET A 1 -15.74 14.68 4.38
CA MET A 1 -15.02 13.83 3.43
C MET A 1 -15.90 12.66 3.02
N SER A 2 -16.11 12.48 1.75
CA SER A 2 -16.92 11.34 1.27
C SER A 2 -16.09 10.07 1.26
N LEU A 3 -16.67 8.96 1.71
CA LEU A 3 -16.05 7.65 1.67
C LEU A 3 -15.90 7.20 0.20
N THR A 4 -14.69 6.84 -0.19
CA THR A 4 -14.38 6.39 -1.54
C THR A 4 -13.94 4.93 -1.51
N LYS A 5 -14.42 4.16 -2.46
CA LYS A 5 -14.01 2.76 -2.66
C LYS A 5 -13.10 2.64 -3.87
N THR A 6 -12.15 1.71 -3.80
CA THR A 6 -11.30 1.41 -4.94
C THR A 6 -12.10 0.74 -6.06
N PRO A 7 -11.70 0.94 -7.34
CA PRO A 7 -12.33 0.24 -8.45
C PRO A 7 -11.95 -1.24 -8.49
N ILE A 8 -12.57 -1.96 -9.40
CA ILE A 8 -12.23 -3.36 -9.68
C ILE A 8 -10.78 -3.44 -10.18
N CYS A 9 -10.07 -4.51 -9.80
CA CYS A 9 -8.70 -4.74 -10.23
C CYS A 9 -8.60 -4.81 -11.76
N ASP A 10 -7.72 -3.98 -12.32
CA ASP A 10 -7.40 -4.01 -13.76
C ASP A 10 -6.25 -5.01 -13.96
N PHE A 11 -6.59 -6.28 -14.04
CA PHE A 11 -5.63 -7.38 -14.12
C PHE A 11 -4.64 -7.21 -15.28
N GLY A 12 -3.36 -7.31 -14.96
CA GLY A 12 -2.28 -7.24 -15.95
C GLY A 12 -1.77 -5.82 -16.22
N LYS A 13 -2.41 -4.79 -15.66
CA LYS A 13 -1.94 -3.41 -15.84
C LYS A 13 -0.54 -3.28 -15.25
N LYS A 14 0.40 -2.76 -16.04
CA LYS A 14 1.79 -2.59 -15.59
C LYS A 14 1.92 -1.47 -14.58
N ALA A 15 2.77 -1.67 -13.57
CA ALA A 15 3.11 -0.63 -12.62
C ALA A 15 3.82 0.53 -13.32
N GLU A 16 3.46 1.75 -12.95
CA GLU A 16 4.10 2.96 -13.46
C GLU A 16 5.42 3.21 -12.73
N THR A 17 6.43 3.68 -13.44
CA THR A 17 7.72 4.01 -12.84
C THR A 17 7.61 5.27 -11.98
N PHE A 18 8.48 5.38 -10.99
CA PHE A 18 8.58 6.55 -10.14
C PHE A 18 9.98 6.66 -9.53
N GLN A 19 10.30 7.85 -9.04
CA GLN A 19 11.47 8.12 -8.20
C GLN A 19 11.01 9.07 -7.11
N LEU A 20 11.01 8.62 -5.86
CA LEU A 20 10.49 9.41 -4.74
C LEU A 20 11.46 9.34 -3.56
N LYS A 21 11.43 10.38 -2.72
CA LYS A 21 12.24 10.45 -1.52
C LYS A 21 11.58 9.66 -0.39
N SER A 22 12.37 8.80 0.25
CA SER A 22 11.93 8.04 1.42
C SER A 22 12.23 8.80 2.73
N THR A 23 11.62 8.32 3.82
CA THR A 23 11.81 8.93 5.15
C THR A 23 13.24 8.84 5.67
N ASP A 24 14.08 8.00 5.07
CA ASP A 24 15.52 7.93 5.38
C ASP A 24 16.37 8.77 4.41
N ASN A 25 15.75 9.69 3.68
CA ASN A 25 16.36 10.64 2.73
C ASN A 25 17.02 10.00 1.50
N LYS A 26 16.65 8.77 1.17
CA LYS A 26 17.10 8.10 -0.05
C LYS A 26 16.08 8.30 -1.17
N ILE A 27 16.57 8.41 -2.40
CA ILE A 27 15.69 8.40 -3.58
C ILE A 27 15.50 6.94 -3.99
N ILE A 28 14.25 6.51 -4.02
CA ILE A 28 13.87 5.13 -4.32
C ILE A 28 13.03 5.09 -5.58
N SER A 29 13.42 4.21 -6.50
CA SER A 29 12.68 3.94 -7.74
C SER A 29 11.91 2.63 -7.63
N LEU A 30 10.96 2.43 -8.55
CA LEU A 30 10.23 1.17 -8.64
C LEU A 30 11.18 -0.03 -8.80
N ASN A 31 12.23 0.09 -9.61
CA ASN A 31 13.19 -1.00 -9.81
C ASN A 31 13.95 -1.36 -8.55
N ASP A 32 14.19 -0.39 -7.66
CA ASP A 32 14.90 -0.63 -6.40
C ASP A 32 14.13 -1.52 -5.44
N ILE A 33 12.79 -1.50 -5.55
CA ILE A 33 11.90 -2.18 -4.60
C ILE A 33 11.08 -3.29 -5.25
N LYS A 34 11.42 -3.69 -6.45
CA LYS A 34 10.78 -4.81 -7.13
C LYS A 34 11.14 -6.12 -6.41
N GLY A 35 10.14 -6.85 -5.95
CA GLY A 35 10.33 -8.14 -5.29
C GLY A 35 10.52 -9.28 -6.29
N ASP A 36 11.22 -10.32 -5.86
CA ASP A 36 11.50 -11.48 -6.72
C ASP A 36 10.24 -12.25 -7.11
N LYS A 37 9.22 -12.23 -6.24
CA LYS A 37 7.95 -12.93 -6.44
C LYS A 37 6.73 -12.03 -6.45
N GLY A 38 6.92 -10.74 -6.21
CA GLY A 38 5.86 -9.75 -6.27
C GLY A 38 6.21 -8.48 -5.51
N THR A 39 5.39 -7.46 -5.72
CA THR A 39 5.58 -6.15 -5.12
C THR A 39 4.25 -5.60 -4.65
N LEU A 40 4.22 -5.07 -3.43
CA LEU A 40 3.04 -4.43 -2.86
C LEU A 40 3.29 -2.92 -2.75
N ILE A 41 2.46 -2.13 -3.41
CA ILE A 41 2.51 -0.66 -3.34
C ILE A 41 1.25 -0.18 -2.62
N MET A 42 1.43 0.61 -1.55
CA MET A 42 0.35 1.08 -0.71
C MET A 42 0.33 2.60 -0.69
N PHE A 43 -0.82 3.20 -0.97
CA PHE A 43 -1.01 4.62 -0.76
C PHE A 43 -1.65 4.81 0.61
N ILE A 44 -0.91 5.45 1.52
CA ILE A 44 -1.35 5.70 2.90
C ILE A 44 -1.02 7.14 3.30
N CYS A 45 -1.54 7.57 4.44
CA CYS A 45 -1.17 8.85 5.03
C CYS A 45 -1.11 8.69 6.56
N ASN A 46 -0.65 9.73 7.25
CA ASN A 46 -0.42 9.65 8.69
C ASN A 46 -1.68 9.89 9.52
N HIS A 47 -2.64 10.63 9.00
CA HIS A 47 -3.81 11.09 9.76
C HIS A 47 -5.10 10.32 9.48
N CYS A 48 -5.16 9.55 8.40
CA CYS A 48 -6.40 8.90 7.97
C CYS A 48 -6.88 7.84 8.98
N PRO A 49 -8.12 7.94 9.49
CA PRO A 49 -8.65 6.93 10.42
C PRO A 49 -8.68 5.52 9.86
N TYR A 50 -8.91 5.38 8.55
CA TYR A 50 -8.92 4.07 7.88
C TYR A 50 -7.52 3.46 7.79
N VAL A 51 -6.46 4.28 7.69
CA VAL A 51 -5.08 3.82 7.75
C VAL A 51 -4.72 3.43 9.19
N LYS A 52 -5.01 4.30 10.14
CA LYS A 52 -4.72 4.05 11.56
C LYS A 52 -5.38 2.78 12.08
N ALA A 53 -6.60 2.49 11.61
CA ALA A 53 -7.33 1.30 12.00
C ALA A 53 -6.61 0.00 11.60
N VAL A 54 -5.86 0.00 10.50
CA VAL A 54 -5.21 -1.20 9.96
C VAL A 54 -3.69 -1.14 9.94
N ILE A 55 -3.09 -0.12 10.55
CA ILE A 55 -1.63 0.06 10.45
C ILE A 55 -0.85 -1.12 11.06
N GLU A 56 -1.34 -1.70 12.14
CA GLU A 56 -0.71 -2.88 12.73
C GLU A 56 -0.78 -4.08 11.80
N ASP A 57 -1.93 -4.25 11.11
CA ASP A 57 -2.11 -5.32 10.12
C ASP A 57 -1.19 -5.12 8.92
N ILE A 58 -1.01 -3.87 8.47
CA ILE A 58 -0.09 -3.54 7.38
C ILE A 58 1.34 -3.96 7.75
N VAL A 59 1.79 -3.59 8.94
CA VAL A 59 3.16 -3.91 9.39
C VAL A 59 3.34 -5.42 9.54
N GLU A 60 2.38 -6.10 10.15
CA GLU A 60 2.43 -7.55 10.33
C GLU A 60 2.43 -8.30 8.99
N ASP A 61 1.49 -7.96 8.11
CA ASP A 61 1.37 -8.64 6.82
C ASP A 61 2.58 -8.42 5.92
N THR A 62 3.10 -7.19 5.85
CA THR A 62 4.29 -6.90 5.03
C THR A 62 5.53 -7.61 5.55
N ASN A 63 5.68 -7.74 6.87
CA ASN A 63 6.78 -8.50 7.47
C ASN A 63 6.71 -9.98 7.09
N LYS A 64 5.51 -10.58 7.14
CA LYS A 64 5.30 -11.98 6.75
C LYS A 64 5.52 -12.18 5.26
N LEU A 65 5.02 -11.25 4.42
CA LEU A 65 5.14 -11.34 2.98
C LEU A 65 6.58 -11.22 2.49
N ALA A 66 7.45 -10.55 3.23
CA ALA A 66 8.88 -10.48 2.91
C ALA A 66 9.50 -11.88 2.82
N ASP A 67 9.06 -12.81 3.65
CA ASP A 67 9.54 -14.20 3.64
C ASP A 67 9.13 -14.97 2.39
N PHE A 68 8.13 -14.48 1.66
CA PHE A 68 7.65 -15.05 0.40
C PHE A 68 8.20 -14.34 -0.84
N GLY A 69 9.20 -13.48 -0.68
CA GLY A 69 9.78 -12.74 -1.80
C GLY A 69 8.94 -11.56 -2.29
N ILE A 70 8.02 -11.08 -1.46
CA ILE A 70 7.23 -9.88 -1.72
C ILE A 70 7.88 -8.68 -1.06
N LYS A 71 8.26 -7.69 -1.84
CA LYS A 71 8.72 -6.40 -1.31
C LYS A 71 7.56 -5.43 -1.25
N SER A 72 7.52 -4.62 -0.21
CA SER A 72 6.43 -3.66 0.03
C SER A 72 6.98 -2.26 0.17
N LEU A 73 6.18 -1.27 -0.22
CA LEU A 73 6.45 0.15 0.03
C LEU A 73 5.14 0.90 0.21
N ALA A 74 5.22 2.04 0.88
CA ALA A 74 4.10 2.94 1.04
C ALA A 74 4.42 4.32 0.47
N ILE A 75 3.42 4.98 -0.07
CA ILE A 75 3.52 6.32 -0.67
C ILE A 75 2.48 7.21 -0.03
N CYS A 76 2.90 8.40 0.42
CA CYS A 76 2.00 9.44 0.90
C CYS A 76 1.93 10.54 -0.16
N SER A 77 0.74 10.78 -0.69
CA SER A 77 0.49 11.77 -1.75
C SER A 77 -0.45 12.89 -1.28
N ASN A 78 -0.71 13.01 0.01
CA ASN A 78 -1.61 14.03 0.52
C ASN A 78 -0.98 15.43 0.42
N ASP A 79 -1.85 16.42 0.19
CA ASP A 79 -1.43 17.81 0.14
C ASP A 79 -1.12 18.33 1.54
N VAL A 80 0.16 18.56 1.81
CA VAL A 80 0.66 19.01 3.11
C VAL A 80 0.09 20.37 3.51
N LYS A 81 -0.24 21.22 2.54
CA LYS A 81 -0.83 22.55 2.82
C LYS A 81 -2.19 22.42 3.47
N ASN A 82 -3.00 21.47 3.02
CA ASN A 82 -4.33 21.20 3.56
C ASN A 82 -4.30 20.18 4.69
N TYR A 83 -3.29 19.31 4.72
CA TYR A 83 -3.13 18.25 5.73
C TYR A 83 -1.71 18.29 6.30
N PRO A 84 -1.41 19.26 7.19
CA PRO A 84 -0.05 19.38 7.77
C PRO A 84 0.35 18.15 8.59
N GLU A 85 -0.61 17.33 9.02
CA GLU A 85 -0.36 16.04 9.68
C GLU A 85 0.42 15.08 8.78
N ASP A 86 0.38 15.28 7.47
CA ASP A 86 1.07 14.44 6.49
C ASP A 86 2.38 15.04 5.99
N SER A 87 2.98 15.95 6.78
CA SER A 87 4.29 16.50 6.47
C SER A 87 5.36 15.39 6.45
N PHE A 88 6.47 15.68 5.78
CA PHE A 88 7.60 14.74 5.72
C PHE A 88 8.12 14.39 7.12
N GLU A 89 8.21 15.37 8.00
CA GLU A 89 8.63 15.18 9.40
C GLU A 89 7.66 14.23 10.12
N ASN A 90 6.37 14.41 9.92
CA ASN A 90 5.36 13.54 10.52
C ASN A 90 5.36 12.14 9.89
N MET A 91 5.73 12.01 8.62
CA MET A 91 5.94 10.70 7.99
C MET A 91 7.08 9.95 8.68
N ILE A 92 8.18 10.63 8.98
CA ILE A 92 9.32 10.04 9.69
C ILE A 92 8.87 9.52 11.06
N GLU A 93 8.14 10.35 11.82
CA GLU A 93 7.63 9.96 13.13
C GLU A 93 6.65 8.78 13.03
N PHE A 94 5.72 8.83 12.10
CA PHE A 94 4.73 7.77 11.90
C PHE A 94 5.40 6.43 11.57
N SER A 95 6.41 6.44 10.72
CA SER A 95 7.15 5.24 10.36
C SER A 95 7.92 4.64 11.55
N LYS A 96 8.48 5.49 12.42
CA LYS A 96 9.18 5.05 13.63
C LYS A 96 8.22 4.49 14.67
N GLU A 97 7.14 5.22 14.94
CA GLU A 97 6.13 4.81 15.93
C GLU A 97 5.50 3.46 15.60
N ASN A 98 5.33 3.17 14.31
CA ASN A 98 4.70 1.95 13.83
C ASN A 98 5.69 0.87 13.38
N ASN A 99 7.00 1.09 13.56
CA ASN A 99 8.05 0.14 13.20
C ASN A 99 7.99 -0.32 11.73
N PHE A 100 7.85 0.62 10.81
CA PHE A 100 7.86 0.29 9.38
C PHE A 100 9.20 -0.32 8.97
N LYS A 101 9.16 -1.50 8.36
CA LYS A 101 10.33 -2.15 7.76
C LYS A 101 10.34 -2.04 6.25
N PHE A 102 9.36 -1.36 5.70
CA PHE A 102 9.26 -1.03 4.28
C PHE A 102 9.50 0.47 4.09
N PRO A 103 9.97 0.89 2.90
CA PRO A 103 10.15 2.32 2.62
C PRO A 103 8.83 3.08 2.64
N TYR A 104 8.85 4.29 3.19
CA TYR A 104 7.73 5.23 3.18
C TYR A 104 8.15 6.46 2.39
N LEU A 105 7.51 6.69 1.25
CA LEU A 105 7.91 7.66 0.23
C LEU A 105 6.95 8.84 0.17
N ILE A 106 7.49 10.03 -0.10
CA ILE A 106 6.67 11.22 -0.29
C ILE A 106 6.48 11.52 -1.78
N ASP A 107 5.22 11.68 -2.18
CA ASP A 107 4.80 12.09 -3.52
C ASP A 107 4.25 13.52 -3.45
N GLU A 108 5.18 14.49 -3.40
CA GLU A 108 4.84 15.91 -3.16
C GLU A 108 3.91 16.49 -4.22
N THR A 109 4.09 16.11 -5.47
CA THR A 109 3.32 16.64 -6.61
C THR A 109 2.02 15.90 -6.83
N GLN A 110 1.83 14.77 -6.17
CA GLN A 110 0.68 13.87 -6.35
C GLN A 110 0.64 13.20 -7.73
N GLU A 111 1.71 13.32 -8.52
CA GLU A 111 1.79 12.72 -9.85
C GLU A 111 1.77 11.20 -9.82
N VAL A 112 2.48 10.60 -8.85
CA VAL A 112 2.53 9.14 -8.75
C VAL A 112 1.15 8.58 -8.40
N ALA A 113 0.44 9.20 -7.46
CA ALA A 113 -0.93 8.80 -7.14
C ALA A 113 -1.84 8.89 -8.36
N LYS A 114 -1.71 9.95 -9.17
CA LYS A 114 -2.50 10.13 -10.39
C LYS A 114 -2.16 9.07 -11.44
N ASN A 115 -0.87 8.76 -11.62
CA ASN A 115 -0.43 7.76 -12.59
C ASN A 115 -0.92 6.35 -12.21
N TYR A 116 -1.05 6.07 -10.91
CA TYR A 116 -1.57 4.80 -10.43
C TYR A 116 -3.10 4.75 -10.34
N ASP A 117 -3.79 5.89 -10.55
CA ASP A 117 -5.22 6.02 -10.31
C ASP A 117 -5.61 5.70 -8.87
N ALA A 118 -4.75 6.08 -7.92
CA ALA A 118 -5.05 5.93 -6.50
C ALA A 118 -6.21 6.85 -6.11
N VAL A 119 -7.19 6.34 -5.39
CA VAL A 119 -8.45 7.06 -5.13
C VAL A 119 -8.74 7.30 -3.65
N CYS A 120 -8.05 6.59 -2.76
CA CYS A 120 -8.28 6.71 -1.31
C CYS A 120 -7.05 6.25 -0.54
N THR A 121 -7.08 6.39 0.78
CA THR A 121 -6.09 5.81 1.68
C THR A 121 -6.82 4.99 2.75
N PRO A 122 -6.43 3.74 2.98
CA PRO A 122 -5.39 3.00 2.27
C PRO A 122 -5.87 2.51 0.90
N ASP A 123 -4.97 2.49 -0.08
CA ASP A 123 -5.24 1.93 -1.40
C ASP A 123 -4.11 0.95 -1.71
N PHE A 124 -4.44 -0.33 -1.89
CA PHE A 124 -3.46 -1.41 -2.02
C PHE A 124 -3.37 -1.90 -3.46
N PHE A 125 -2.15 -1.92 -4.00
CA PHE A 125 -1.85 -2.40 -5.35
C PHE A 125 -0.87 -3.57 -5.25
N GLY A 126 -1.34 -4.77 -5.53
CA GLY A 126 -0.52 -5.98 -5.50
C GLY A 126 -0.10 -6.42 -6.90
N TYR A 127 1.20 -6.50 -7.12
CA TYR A 127 1.80 -6.85 -8.42
C TYR A 127 2.52 -8.18 -8.34
N ASN A 128 2.51 -8.94 -9.46
CA ASN A 128 3.33 -10.13 -9.59
C ASN A 128 4.80 -9.77 -9.90
N LYS A 129 5.65 -10.77 -10.09
CA LYS A 129 7.09 -10.57 -10.37
C LYS A 129 7.35 -9.77 -11.65
N ASN A 130 6.39 -9.73 -12.56
CA ASN A 130 6.48 -8.98 -13.81
C ASN A 130 5.89 -7.57 -13.72
N LEU A 131 5.56 -7.12 -12.51
CA LEU A 131 4.91 -5.82 -12.23
C LEU A 131 3.57 -5.67 -12.93
N GLU A 132 2.83 -6.77 -13.06
CA GLU A 132 1.46 -6.79 -13.55
C GLU A 132 0.50 -6.81 -12.38
N LEU A 133 -0.48 -5.91 -12.38
CA LEU A 133 -1.45 -5.78 -11.29
C LEU A 133 -2.29 -7.05 -11.17
N GLN A 134 -2.35 -7.61 -9.96
CA GLN A 134 -3.09 -8.84 -9.66
C GLN A 134 -4.01 -8.70 -8.46
N TYR A 135 -3.85 -7.63 -7.66
CA TYR A 135 -4.71 -7.38 -6.53
C TYR A 135 -4.95 -5.88 -6.36
N ARG A 136 -6.20 -5.50 -6.27
CA ARG A 136 -6.63 -4.17 -5.85
C ARG A 136 -7.84 -4.33 -4.94
N GLY A 137 -7.59 -4.43 -3.64
CA GLY A 137 -8.64 -4.68 -2.67
C GLY A 137 -8.22 -4.28 -1.26
N ARG A 138 -9.08 -4.55 -0.31
CA ARG A 138 -8.86 -4.21 1.10
C ARG A 138 -7.81 -5.12 1.74
N ILE A 139 -7.23 -4.64 2.86
CA ILE A 139 -6.38 -5.50 3.67
C ILE A 139 -7.22 -6.53 4.43
N ARG A 140 -8.26 -6.08 5.13
CA ARG A 140 -9.22 -6.95 5.83
C ARG A 140 -10.51 -6.18 6.14
N GLU A 141 -11.52 -6.91 6.60
CA GLU A 141 -12.79 -6.32 6.99
C GLU A 141 -12.64 -5.37 8.17
N LEU A 142 -13.32 -4.23 8.10
CA LEU A 142 -13.47 -3.29 9.19
C LEU A 142 -14.93 -3.21 9.60
N LYS A 143 -15.17 -3.23 10.92
CA LYS A 143 -16.48 -2.92 11.51
C LYS A 143 -16.30 -1.71 12.42
N GLU A 144 -16.92 -0.60 12.11
CA GLU A 144 -16.82 0.65 12.86
C GLU A 144 -15.34 1.05 13.11
N LEU A 145 -14.54 1.03 12.04
CA LEU A 145 -13.09 1.32 12.07
C LEU A 145 -12.26 0.39 12.98
N LYS A 146 -12.76 -0.82 13.21
CA LYS A 146 -12.02 -1.86 13.93
C LYS A 146 -11.79 -3.05 13.02
N PRO A 147 -10.52 -3.52 12.88
CA PRO A 147 -10.26 -4.67 12.02
C PRO A 147 -10.85 -5.95 12.61
N VAL A 148 -11.49 -6.74 11.75
CA VAL A 148 -11.99 -8.07 12.11
C VAL A 148 -10.86 -9.06 11.88
N ARG A 149 -10.22 -9.51 12.97
CA ARG A 149 -9.06 -10.39 12.94
C ARG A 149 -9.45 -11.84 13.15
N SER A 150 -10.22 -12.40 12.21
CA SER A 150 -10.59 -13.81 12.20
C SER A 150 -9.81 -14.53 11.09
N GLY A 151 -8.58 -14.92 11.38
CA GLY A 151 -7.69 -15.58 10.43
C GLY A 151 -6.86 -14.59 9.60
N GLU A 152 -6.28 -15.11 8.52
CA GLU A 152 -5.42 -14.31 7.62
C GLU A 152 -6.20 -13.21 6.92
N SER A 153 -5.54 -12.06 6.71
CA SER A 153 -6.15 -10.94 6.00
C SER A 153 -6.36 -11.26 4.51
N ASP A 154 -7.27 -10.53 3.87
CA ASP A 154 -7.51 -10.67 2.44
C ASP A 154 -6.25 -10.33 1.64
N LEU A 155 -5.55 -9.26 2.03
CA LEU A 155 -4.30 -8.83 1.39
C LEU A 155 -3.22 -9.90 1.49
N TYR A 156 -3.01 -10.46 2.69
CA TYR A 156 -2.00 -11.49 2.91
C TYR A 156 -2.26 -12.72 2.03
N LYS A 157 -3.49 -13.22 2.04
CA LYS A 157 -3.90 -14.38 1.22
C LYS A 157 -3.68 -14.12 -0.26
N ALA A 158 -4.07 -12.94 -0.73
CA ALA A 158 -3.92 -12.56 -2.13
C ALA A 158 -2.46 -12.47 -2.56
N MET A 159 -1.62 -11.79 -1.76
CA MET A 159 -0.21 -11.63 -2.10
C MET A 159 0.55 -12.96 -2.02
N LYS A 160 0.20 -13.81 -1.07
CA LYS A 160 0.77 -15.15 -0.99
C LYS A 160 0.43 -15.96 -2.24
N GLN A 161 -0.81 -15.93 -2.70
CA GLN A 161 -1.22 -16.58 -3.94
C GLN A 161 -0.44 -16.04 -5.14
N ILE A 162 -0.27 -14.70 -5.22
CA ILE A 162 0.50 -14.06 -6.30
C ILE A 162 1.96 -14.55 -6.28
N SER A 163 2.56 -14.67 -5.10
CA SER A 163 3.94 -15.16 -4.98
C SER A 163 4.10 -16.59 -5.50
N GLU A 164 3.08 -17.41 -5.35
CA GLU A 164 3.10 -18.83 -5.74
C GLU A 164 2.69 -19.05 -7.19
N THR A 165 1.71 -18.31 -7.69
CA THR A 165 1.08 -18.56 -9.01
C THR A 165 1.29 -17.46 -10.04
N GLY A 166 1.69 -16.26 -9.61
CA GLY A 166 1.76 -15.07 -10.46
C GLY A 166 0.40 -14.43 -10.74
N LYS A 167 -0.68 -14.95 -10.15
CA LYS A 167 -2.05 -14.48 -10.35
C LYS A 167 -2.77 -14.26 -9.04
N GLY A 168 -3.52 -13.17 -8.95
CA GLY A 168 -4.35 -12.86 -7.80
C GLY A 168 -5.70 -13.59 -7.84
N PRO A 169 -6.47 -13.50 -6.73
CA PRO A 169 -7.81 -14.08 -6.67
C PRO A 169 -8.77 -13.37 -7.63
N GLU A 170 -9.71 -14.12 -8.21
CA GLU A 170 -10.69 -13.55 -9.13
C GLU A 170 -11.65 -12.57 -8.43
N SER A 171 -12.05 -12.90 -7.22
CA SER A 171 -12.96 -12.05 -6.41
C SER A 171 -12.16 -11.26 -5.39
N GLN A 172 -12.33 -9.95 -5.40
CA GLN A 172 -11.63 -9.03 -4.52
C GLN A 172 -12.61 -8.02 -3.94
N ILE A 173 -12.45 -7.71 -2.66
CA ILE A 173 -13.30 -6.74 -1.99
C ILE A 173 -12.57 -5.39 -1.97
N PRO A 174 -13.19 -4.30 -2.44
CA PRO A 174 -12.53 -3.00 -2.51
C PRO A 174 -12.04 -2.49 -1.16
N SER A 175 -10.92 -1.76 -1.17
CA SER A 175 -10.51 -0.93 -0.05
C SER A 175 -11.38 0.33 -0.01
N MET A 176 -11.41 1.00 1.13
CA MET A 176 -12.13 2.25 1.29
C MET A 176 -11.38 3.20 2.23
N GLY A 177 -11.61 4.46 2.01
CA GLY A 177 -11.02 5.50 2.83
C GLY A 177 -11.55 6.88 2.53
#